data_28082d6ad68f11c83d1df8135f91d45a
#
_entry.id   28082d6ad68f11c83d1df8135f91d45a
#
_cell.length_a   1.000
_cell.length_b   1.000
_cell.length_c   1.000
_cell.angle_alpha   90.00
_cell.angle_beta   90.00
_cell.angle_gamma   90.00
#
_symmetry.space_group_name_H-M   'P 1'
#
loop_
_entity.id
_entity.type
_entity.pdbx_description
1 polymer ?
#
loop_
_entity_poly.entity_id
_entity_poly.type
_entity_poly.pdbx_seq_one_letter_code
_entity_poly.pdbx_strand_id
1 'polypeptide(L)'
;MTPPATSSPTLSDLEALLHRHWGFRKFRPAQEDAVLAGAEGRDLLAVLPTGGGKSICYQIPGLYRGGVCLVVGPLVALMADQVNGLKKAGIQADAITSALHPKAVERMLSRYVHGPGGFLFVAPERLTQPQFVAACQNMPIRTIAVDEAHCISQWGHAFRADYLKLSILRTWHPEANWIALTATATNHVAGHIEAQLQLKRPLRLRSAMRRPNLSFSVQHIASKEAAVLDWARRAKGTAILYVRTRKQAEQMADLLEHGGFSVAPYHAGMTPESRAEHQARWLAGDLSILTCTTAFGMGIDKPNVRDIAHLHVPESPESYVQEAGRAGRDGNPANAVLLLDAQARDQAEDRIRHQWPSLQTVRGVLQGIANQLGLAVGTPMETPAEVNLAALTRTLQYRSAHVHTAVDLLSRAGVIELHHTSPSLKFGWLKAPKDIQSWANAVAHDQVWRQQLILRNPPKRNEMVSLSVHPWSKQSGGNATAGWDRLKQWEESGWIELLNADQQVSLSFPEARPSATNFTLPSDLLSDRVKESKERWKAMEQYLSTTACRAVQLEAWFEDGTSEPCGICDICAPPAPPLEQEILDWIGPGISALDLKQRIPMVHHDVVRERLEDLRSQGKIEWRDAWVHPKR
;
A
#
# COMPACT_ATOMS: atom_id res chain seq x y z
N MET A 1 -10.76 23.92 -29.58
CA MET A 1 -9.94 24.19 -30.79
C MET A 1 -8.92 23.05 -30.87
N THR A 2 -9.07 22.18 -31.85
CA THR A 2 -8.12 21.15 -32.22
C THR A 2 -6.94 21.85 -32.90
N PRO A 3 -5.69 21.67 -32.49
CA PRO A 3 -4.57 22.19 -33.26
C PRO A 3 -4.48 21.50 -34.63
N PRO A 4 -4.03 22.22 -35.66
CA PRO A 4 -3.87 21.63 -36.99
C PRO A 4 -2.80 20.53 -36.95
N ALA A 5 -3.08 19.40 -37.60
CA ALA A 5 -2.31 18.16 -37.59
C ALA A 5 -1.00 18.19 -38.41
N THR A 6 -0.25 19.29 -38.47
CA THR A 6 0.88 19.46 -39.39
C THR A 6 2.18 20.01 -38.80
N SER A 7 2.25 20.37 -37.54
CA SER A 7 3.54 20.78 -36.93
C SER A 7 3.91 19.86 -35.76
N SER A 8 5.18 19.45 -35.71
CA SER A 8 5.73 18.75 -34.55
C SER A 8 5.54 19.63 -33.30
N PRO A 9 5.21 19.05 -32.12
CA PRO A 9 5.05 19.80 -30.90
C PRO A 9 6.35 20.52 -30.56
N THR A 10 6.26 21.81 -30.18
CA THR A 10 7.40 22.52 -29.65
C THR A 10 7.31 22.61 -28.13
N LEU A 11 8.46 22.71 -27.45
CA LEU A 11 8.48 22.86 -26.00
C LEU A 11 7.69 24.12 -25.57
N SER A 12 7.75 25.19 -26.35
CA SER A 12 7.02 26.44 -26.11
C SER A 12 5.49 26.24 -26.11
N ASP A 13 4.95 25.41 -27.01
CA ASP A 13 3.50 25.11 -27.04
C ASP A 13 3.07 24.35 -25.78
N LEU A 14 3.92 23.43 -25.32
CA LEU A 14 3.65 22.63 -24.12
C LEU A 14 3.81 23.47 -22.84
N GLU A 15 4.78 24.38 -22.78
CA GLU A 15 4.93 25.36 -21.70
C GLU A 15 3.75 26.34 -21.64
N ALA A 16 3.21 26.73 -22.77
CA ALA A 16 2.00 27.56 -22.83
C ALA A 16 0.76 26.84 -22.22
N LEU A 17 0.62 25.52 -22.48
CA LEU A 17 -0.43 24.71 -21.83
C LEU A 17 -0.18 24.56 -20.32
N LEU A 18 1.06 24.32 -19.91
CA LEU A 18 1.45 24.23 -18.50
C LEU A 18 1.12 25.54 -17.76
N HIS A 19 1.47 26.67 -18.34
CA HIS A 19 1.20 27.98 -17.74
C HIS A 19 -0.32 28.26 -17.66
N ARG A 20 -1.07 27.96 -18.72
CA ARG A 20 -2.52 28.19 -18.79
C ARG A 20 -3.27 27.44 -17.71
N HIS A 21 -2.94 26.18 -17.45
CA HIS A 21 -3.73 25.30 -16.63
C HIS A 21 -3.18 25.12 -15.20
N TRP A 22 -1.85 25.25 -15.01
CA TRP A 22 -1.22 25.06 -13.69
C TRP A 22 -0.45 26.28 -13.20
N GLY A 23 -0.28 27.33 -14.01
CA GLY A 23 0.42 28.57 -13.64
C GLY A 23 1.96 28.46 -13.65
N PHE A 24 2.51 27.30 -13.96
CA PHE A 24 3.97 27.11 -14.03
C PHE A 24 4.52 27.57 -15.39
N ARG A 25 5.63 28.29 -15.37
CA ARG A 25 6.25 28.80 -16.60
C ARG A 25 7.15 27.81 -17.32
N LYS A 26 7.74 26.85 -16.56
CA LYS A 26 8.68 25.87 -17.09
C LYS A 26 8.46 24.50 -16.47
N PHE A 27 8.80 23.48 -17.22
CA PHE A 27 8.86 22.11 -16.72
C PHE A 27 10.09 21.92 -15.83
N ARG A 28 10.07 20.89 -14.99
CA ARG A 28 11.28 20.37 -14.36
C ARG A 28 12.11 19.62 -15.39
N PRO A 29 13.45 19.52 -15.27
CA PRO A 29 14.31 18.93 -16.31
C PRO A 29 13.83 17.58 -16.83
N ALA A 30 13.51 16.64 -15.95
CA ALA A 30 13.03 15.31 -16.36
C ALA A 30 11.61 15.30 -16.96
N GLN A 31 10.84 16.37 -16.83
CA GLN A 31 9.50 16.49 -17.41
C GLN A 31 9.54 16.96 -18.86
N GLU A 32 10.52 17.76 -19.26
CA GLU A 32 10.64 18.33 -20.61
C GLU A 32 10.66 17.22 -21.67
N ASP A 33 11.58 16.28 -21.52
CA ASP A 33 11.72 15.14 -22.45
C ASP A 33 10.48 14.23 -22.43
N ALA A 34 9.88 14.03 -21.23
CA ALA A 34 8.69 13.22 -21.10
C ALA A 34 7.48 13.82 -21.82
N VAL A 35 7.22 15.11 -21.62
CA VAL A 35 6.06 15.78 -22.23
C VAL A 35 6.23 15.94 -23.73
N LEU A 36 7.46 16.19 -24.21
CA LEU A 36 7.74 16.31 -25.64
C LEU A 36 7.54 14.96 -26.35
N ALA A 37 8.15 13.89 -25.83
CA ALA A 37 7.98 12.55 -26.40
C ALA A 37 6.52 12.08 -26.39
N GLY A 38 5.80 12.32 -25.29
CA GLY A 38 4.38 12.00 -25.17
C GLY A 38 3.51 12.79 -26.16
N ALA A 39 3.79 14.08 -26.37
CA ALA A 39 3.10 14.94 -27.33
C ALA A 39 3.38 14.53 -28.80
N GLU A 40 4.59 14.07 -29.10
CA GLU A 40 4.97 13.46 -30.38
C GLU A 40 4.27 12.12 -30.65
N GLY A 41 3.62 11.53 -29.66
CA GLY A 41 2.96 10.24 -29.78
C GLY A 41 3.90 9.04 -29.58
N ARG A 42 5.06 9.23 -29.01
CA ARG A 42 6.00 8.16 -28.65
C ARG A 42 5.57 7.47 -27.37
N ASP A 43 5.85 6.19 -27.25
CA ASP A 43 5.72 5.48 -25.99
C ASP A 43 6.83 5.94 -25.01
N LEU A 44 6.47 6.02 -23.73
CA LEU A 44 7.34 6.52 -22.66
C LEU A 44 7.28 5.61 -21.45
N LEU A 45 8.42 5.32 -20.86
CA LEU A 45 8.54 4.82 -19.49
C LEU A 45 9.33 5.83 -18.64
N ALA A 46 8.67 6.48 -17.69
CA ALA A 46 9.31 7.45 -16.82
C ALA A 46 9.36 6.96 -15.36
N VAL A 47 10.56 6.80 -14.83
CA VAL A 47 10.86 6.50 -13.44
C VAL A 47 11.26 7.80 -12.76
N LEU A 48 10.31 8.42 -12.08
CA LEU A 48 10.47 9.74 -11.45
C LEU A 48 10.15 9.64 -9.95
N PRO A 49 10.95 10.26 -9.07
CA PRO A 49 10.74 10.15 -7.63
C PRO A 49 9.36 10.66 -7.20
N THR A 50 8.92 10.25 -6.01
CA THR A 50 7.69 10.78 -5.40
C THR A 50 7.80 12.29 -5.23
N GLY A 51 6.76 13.05 -5.65
CA GLY A 51 6.80 14.51 -5.70
C GLY A 51 7.51 15.09 -6.94
N GLY A 52 8.02 14.26 -7.85
CA GLY A 52 8.65 14.67 -9.12
C GLY A 52 7.69 15.24 -10.17
N GLY A 53 6.38 15.31 -9.88
CA GLY A 53 5.38 15.85 -10.82
C GLY A 53 5.05 14.89 -11.96
N LYS A 54 5.00 13.58 -11.70
CA LYS A 54 4.67 12.52 -12.67
C LYS A 54 3.40 12.79 -13.47
N SER A 55 2.36 13.33 -12.84
CA SER A 55 1.06 13.56 -13.49
C SER A 55 1.15 14.51 -14.69
N ILE A 56 2.00 15.52 -14.65
CA ILE A 56 2.24 16.45 -15.76
C ILE A 56 2.75 15.71 -17.00
N CYS A 57 3.53 14.64 -16.82
CA CYS A 57 4.12 13.88 -17.93
C CYS A 57 3.08 13.18 -18.83
N TYR A 58 1.83 12.96 -18.35
CA TYR A 58 0.75 12.48 -19.20
C TYR A 58 -0.37 13.52 -19.40
N GLN A 59 -0.54 14.44 -18.45
CA GLN A 59 -1.60 15.45 -18.54
C GLN A 59 -1.35 16.44 -19.68
N ILE A 60 -0.14 16.95 -19.83
CA ILE A 60 0.22 17.86 -20.93
C ILE A 60 0.13 17.15 -22.30
N PRO A 61 0.76 15.99 -22.52
CA PRO A 61 0.60 15.26 -23.78
C PRO A 61 -0.86 14.91 -24.10
N GLY A 62 -1.63 14.46 -23.10
CA GLY A 62 -3.05 14.14 -23.26
C GLY A 62 -3.88 15.35 -23.71
N LEU A 63 -3.62 16.55 -23.16
CA LEU A 63 -4.25 17.80 -23.60
C LEU A 63 -3.83 18.19 -25.02
N TYR A 64 -2.53 18.12 -25.32
CA TYR A 64 -1.99 18.50 -26.63
C TYR A 64 -2.54 17.63 -27.75
N ARG A 65 -2.54 16.31 -27.57
CA ARG A 65 -3.02 15.33 -28.55
C ARG A 65 -4.55 15.32 -28.71
N GLY A 66 -5.28 15.79 -27.68
CA GLY A 66 -6.74 15.78 -27.67
C GLY A 66 -7.32 14.35 -27.64
N GLY A 67 -8.61 14.24 -27.90
CA GLY A 67 -9.34 12.97 -27.75
C GLY A 67 -9.41 12.51 -26.28
N VAL A 68 -9.46 11.20 -26.05
CA VAL A 68 -9.51 10.63 -24.71
C VAL A 68 -8.10 10.23 -24.27
N CYS A 69 -7.68 10.73 -23.10
CA CYS A 69 -6.56 10.22 -22.34
C CYS A 69 -7.11 9.23 -21.29
N LEU A 70 -6.94 7.93 -21.54
CA LEU A 70 -7.31 6.88 -20.60
C LEU A 70 -6.20 6.72 -19.55
N VAL A 71 -6.52 7.00 -18.28
CA VAL A 71 -5.57 6.89 -17.18
C VAL A 71 -5.90 5.66 -16.34
N VAL A 72 -5.00 4.69 -16.32
CA VAL A 72 -5.15 3.49 -15.49
C VAL A 72 -4.31 3.62 -14.23
N GLY A 73 -4.95 3.49 -13.09
CA GLY A 73 -4.27 3.59 -11.79
C GLY A 73 -4.84 2.63 -10.75
N PRO A 74 -4.09 2.36 -9.66
CA PRO A 74 -4.44 1.31 -8.71
C PRO A 74 -5.43 1.73 -7.62
N LEU A 75 -5.66 3.02 -7.42
CA LEU A 75 -6.36 3.55 -6.25
C LEU A 75 -7.43 4.58 -6.58
N VAL A 76 -8.65 4.31 -6.13
CA VAL A 76 -9.82 5.18 -6.32
C VAL A 76 -9.63 6.57 -5.68
N ALA A 77 -9.03 6.65 -4.48
CA ALA A 77 -8.80 7.92 -3.80
C ALA A 77 -7.85 8.84 -4.59
N LEU A 78 -6.74 8.27 -5.12
CA LEU A 78 -5.81 9.03 -5.95
C LEU A 78 -6.46 9.56 -7.23
N MET A 79 -7.29 8.72 -7.87
CA MET A 79 -8.03 9.13 -9.07
C MET A 79 -8.96 10.32 -8.78
N ALA A 80 -9.65 10.32 -7.64
CA ALA A 80 -10.52 11.42 -7.23
C ALA A 80 -9.74 12.73 -7.06
N ASP A 81 -8.58 12.70 -6.43
CA ASP A 81 -7.71 13.86 -6.25
C ASP A 81 -7.19 14.39 -7.59
N GLN A 82 -6.74 13.51 -8.49
CA GLN A 82 -6.30 13.88 -9.85
C GLN A 82 -7.45 14.50 -10.65
N VAL A 83 -8.65 13.90 -10.62
CA VAL A 83 -9.84 14.42 -11.28
C VAL A 83 -10.20 15.81 -10.74
N ASN A 84 -10.18 15.98 -9.42
CA ASN A 84 -10.48 17.28 -8.80
C ASN A 84 -9.44 18.34 -9.21
N GLY A 85 -8.17 17.97 -9.27
CA GLY A 85 -7.09 18.86 -9.74
C GLY A 85 -7.31 19.31 -11.19
N LEU A 86 -7.62 18.39 -12.09
CA LEU A 86 -7.89 18.69 -13.49
C LEU A 86 -9.15 19.55 -13.67
N LYS A 87 -10.22 19.26 -12.93
CA LYS A 87 -11.45 20.09 -12.95
C LYS A 87 -11.20 21.52 -12.47
N LYS A 88 -10.38 21.68 -11.42
CA LYS A 88 -9.97 23.03 -10.95
C LYS A 88 -9.16 23.78 -12.00
N ALA A 89 -8.37 23.07 -12.80
CA ALA A 89 -7.63 23.63 -13.93
C ALA A 89 -8.51 23.85 -15.19
N GLY A 90 -9.83 23.65 -15.11
CA GLY A 90 -10.76 23.82 -16.23
C GLY A 90 -10.69 22.70 -17.28
N ILE A 91 -10.19 21.51 -16.90
CA ILE A 91 -10.00 20.38 -17.80
C ILE A 91 -11.06 19.32 -17.52
N GLN A 92 -11.67 18.77 -18.58
CA GLN A 92 -12.63 17.68 -18.46
C GLN A 92 -11.93 16.41 -17.96
N ALA A 93 -12.37 15.92 -16.81
CA ALA A 93 -11.87 14.69 -16.20
C ALA A 93 -12.95 14.01 -15.38
N ASP A 94 -12.97 12.67 -15.42
CA ASP A 94 -13.88 11.86 -14.61
C ASP A 94 -13.18 10.56 -14.19
N ALA A 95 -13.64 9.95 -13.10
CA ALA A 95 -13.19 8.65 -12.65
C ALA A 95 -14.35 7.65 -12.55
N ILE A 96 -14.17 6.45 -13.07
CA ILE A 96 -15.14 5.36 -12.90
C ILE A 96 -14.74 4.54 -11.67
N THR A 97 -15.47 4.76 -10.58
CA THR A 97 -15.27 4.07 -9.29
C THR A 97 -16.37 3.06 -9.01
N SER A 98 -16.14 2.14 -8.07
CA SER A 98 -17.14 1.15 -7.63
C SER A 98 -18.33 1.79 -6.90
N ALA A 99 -18.18 3.02 -6.41
CA ALA A 99 -19.24 3.75 -5.71
C ALA A 99 -20.29 4.37 -6.67
N LEU A 100 -20.01 4.44 -7.97
CA LEU A 100 -20.91 5.05 -8.94
C LEU A 100 -22.09 4.13 -9.28
N HIS A 101 -23.28 4.71 -9.34
CA HIS A 101 -24.47 3.99 -9.81
C HIS A 101 -24.33 3.59 -11.30
N PRO A 102 -24.78 2.39 -11.73
CA PRO A 102 -24.61 1.90 -13.10
C PRO A 102 -25.08 2.88 -14.19
N LYS A 103 -26.22 3.53 -14.02
CA LYS A 103 -26.72 4.55 -14.96
C LYS A 103 -25.82 5.80 -15.06
N ALA A 104 -25.08 6.13 -13.99
CA ALA A 104 -24.12 7.24 -14.05
C ALA A 104 -22.87 6.83 -14.84
N VAL A 105 -22.43 5.59 -14.67
CA VAL A 105 -21.31 5.01 -15.44
C VAL A 105 -21.68 5.00 -16.94
N GLU A 106 -22.87 4.51 -17.30
CA GLU A 106 -23.34 4.47 -18.68
C GLU A 106 -23.34 5.86 -19.34
N ARG A 107 -23.91 6.85 -18.67
CA ARG A 107 -23.91 8.25 -19.16
C ARG A 107 -22.50 8.81 -19.33
N MET A 108 -21.61 8.48 -18.39
CA MET A 108 -20.22 8.89 -18.45
C MET A 108 -19.51 8.25 -19.64
N LEU A 109 -19.65 6.94 -19.84
CA LEU A 109 -19.06 6.20 -20.96
C LEU A 109 -19.57 6.76 -22.31
N SER A 110 -20.89 6.99 -22.46
CA SER A 110 -21.47 7.60 -23.65
C SER A 110 -20.86 8.98 -23.97
N ARG A 111 -20.61 9.80 -22.93
CA ARG A 111 -19.97 11.11 -23.11
C ARG A 111 -18.53 11.00 -23.63
N TYR A 112 -17.76 9.99 -23.20
CA TYR A 112 -16.39 9.78 -23.68
C TYR A 112 -16.32 9.11 -25.06
N VAL A 113 -17.35 8.35 -25.47
CA VAL A 113 -17.46 7.80 -26.83
C VAL A 113 -17.80 8.89 -27.85
N HIS A 114 -18.75 9.79 -27.54
CA HIS A 114 -19.32 10.74 -28.51
C HIS A 114 -18.91 12.21 -28.27
N GLY A 115 -18.24 12.50 -27.18
CA GLY A 115 -17.88 13.86 -26.80
C GLY A 115 -16.48 14.29 -27.23
N PRO A 116 -16.04 15.49 -26.80
CA PRO A 116 -14.76 16.07 -27.24
C PRO A 116 -13.51 15.38 -26.63
N GLY A 117 -13.69 14.39 -25.77
CA GLY A 117 -12.59 13.73 -25.06
C GLY A 117 -12.35 14.26 -23.66
N GLY A 118 -11.13 14.18 -23.18
CA GLY A 118 -10.70 14.54 -21.83
C GLY A 118 -10.02 13.36 -21.11
N PHE A 119 -9.91 13.44 -19.77
CA PHE A 119 -9.25 12.43 -18.97
C PHE A 119 -10.25 11.48 -18.32
N LEU A 120 -10.12 10.19 -18.61
CA LEU A 120 -10.93 9.15 -18.00
C LEU A 120 -10.06 8.26 -17.13
N PHE A 121 -10.27 8.33 -15.82
CA PHE A 121 -9.55 7.52 -14.84
C PHE A 121 -10.30 6.23 -14.54
N VAL A 122 -9.59 5.10 -14.59
CA VAL A 122 -10.17 3.78 -14.36
C VAL A 122 -9.21 2.88 -13.57
N ALA A 123 -9.78 2.00 -12.77
CA ALA A 123 -9.04 0.89 -12.20
C ALA A 123 -8.90 -0.24 -13.23
N PRO A 124 -7.80 -1.02 -13.22
CA PRO A 124 -7.54 -2.06 -14.22
C PRO A 124 -8.63 -3.14 -14.25
N GLU A 125 -9.31 -3.41 -13.13
CA GLU A 125 -10.41 -4.37 -13.02
C GLU A 125 -11.62 -4.02 -13.93
N ARG A 126 -11.71 -2.77 -14.41
CA ARG A 126 -12.76 -2.35 -15.36
C ARG A 126 -12.63 -2.99 -16.73
N LEU A 127 -11.42 -3.40 -17.12
CA LEU A 127 -11.17 -4.06 -18.39
C LEU A 127 -11.82 -5.45 -18.52
N THR A 128 -12.35 -6.01 -17.46
CA THR A 128 -13.11 -7.28 -17.48
C THR A 128 -14.62 -7.06 -17.52
N GLN A 129 -15.10 -5.80 -17.43
CA GLN A 129 -16.53 -5.50 -17.40
C GLN A 129 -17.06 -5.27 -18.82
N PRO A 130 -18.03 -6.10 -19.30
CA PRO A 130 -18.47 -6.06 -20.70
C PRO A 130 -18.95 -4.68 -21.17
N GLN A 131 -19.67 -3.95 -20.32
CA GLN A 131 -20.14 -2.60 -20.63
C GLN A 131 -18.99 -1.60 -20.85
N PHE A 132 -17.96 -1.68 -20.00
CA PHE A 132 -16.78 -0.82 -20.14
C PHE A 132 -15.98 -1.20 -21.39
N VAL A 133 -15.77 -2.50 -21.64
CA VAL A 133 -15.05 -3.01 -22.81
C VAL A 133 -15.69 -2.51 -24.10
N ALA A 134 -17.01 -2.69 -24.26
CA ALA A 134 -17.74 -2.25 -25.44
C ALA A 134 -17.63 -0.74 -25.67
N ALA A 135 -17.71 0.06 -24.63
CA ALA A 135 -17.53 1.52 -24.72
C ALA A 135 -16.08 1.89 -25.04
N CYS A 136 -15.11 1.28 -24.33
CA CYS A 136 -13.69 1.56 -24.48
C CYS A 136 -13.20 1.33 -25.91
N GLN A 137 -13.62 0.24 -26.55
CA GLN A 137 -13.27 -0.07 -27.96
C GLN A 137 -13.72 1.02 -28.96
N ASN A 138 -14.78 1.76 -28.63
CA ASN A 138 -15.34 2.81 -29.48
C ASN A 138 -14.91 4.24 -29.05
N MET A 139 -14.13 4.40 -27.97
CA MET A 139 -13.65 5.71 -27.56
C MET A 139 -12.50 6.20 -28.45
N PRO A 140 -12.42 7.51 -28.76
CA PRO A 140 -11.30 8.08 -29.51
C PRO A 140 -10.07 8.24 -28.60
N ILE A 141 -9.53 7.11 -28.07
CA ILE A 141 -8.38 7.10 -27.17
C ILE A 141 -7.11 7.40 -27.97
N ARG A 142 -6.42 8.48 -27.61
CA ARG A 142 -5.16 8.89 -28.23
C ARG A 142 -3.95 8.69 -27.32
N THR A 143 -4.17 8.67 -26.01
CA THR A 143 -3.11 8.47 -25.01
C THR A 143 -3.60 7.50 -23.95
N ILE A 144 -2.77 6.53 -23.61
CA ILE A 144 -3.00 5.60 -22.49
C ILE A 144 -1.91 5.85 -21.45
N ALA A 145 -2.29 6.39 -20.31
CA ALA A 145 -1.40 6.61 -19.18
C ALA A 145 -1.55 5.46 -18.16
N VAL A 146 -0.45 4.84 -17.77
CA VAL A 146 -0.41 3.80 -16.74
C VAL A 146 0.33 4.36 -15.54
N ASP A 147 -0.41 4.77 -14.53
CA ASP A 147 0.17 5.26 -13.27
C ASP A 147 0.50 4.08 -12.36
N GLU A 148 1.53 4.26 -11.52
CA GLU A 148 2.11 3.21 -10.68
C GLU A 148 2.39 1.93 -11.50
N ALA A 149 3.01 2.10 -12.66
CA ALA A 149 3.25 1.03 -13.63
C ALA A 149 4.04 -0.16 -13.06
N HIS A 150 4.77 0.02 -11.93
CA HIS A 150 5.41 -1.07 -11.23
C HIS A 150 4.43 -2.15 -10.73
N CYS A 151 3.13 -1.82 -10.60
CA CYS A 151 2.08 -2.79 -10.27
C CYS A 151 1.90 -3.90 -11.32
N ILE A 152 2.36 -3.71 -12.56
CA ILE A 152 2.30 -4.75 -13.60
C ILE A 152 3.37 -5.82 -13.40
N SER A 153 4.45 -5.46 -12.73
CA SER A 153 5.59 -6.35 -12.55
C SER A 153 5.36 -7.31 -11.39
N GLN A 154 5.44 -8.59 -11.67
CA GLN A 154 5.47 -9.61 -10.62
C GLN A 154 6.67 -9.43 -9.66
N TRP A 155 7.70 -8.76 -10.15
CA TRP A 155 8.92 -8.35 -9.46
C TRP A 155 8.76 -6.99 -8.75
N GLY A 156 7.58 -6.35 -8.84
CA GLY A 156 7.24 -5.11 -8.15
C GLY A 156 6.77 -5.37 -6.72
N HIS A 157 7.04 -4.44 -5.81
CA HIS A 157 6.64 -4.54 -4.40
C HIS A 157 5.10 -4.47 -4.19
N ALA A 158 4.33 -4.05 -5.21
CA ALA A 158 2.88 -3.86 -5.16
C ALA A 158 2.17 -4.50 -6.37
N PHE A 159 2.57 -5.70 -6.76
CA PHE A 159 2.01 -6.40 -7.91
C PHE A 159 0.49 -6.56 -7.85
N ARG A 160 -0.17 -6.30 -9.00
CA ARG A 160 -1.61 -6.49 -9.21
C ARG A 160 -1.86 -7.23 -10.52
N ALA A 161 -2.46 -8.42 -10.43
CA ALA A 161 -2.70 -9.28 -11.59
C ALA A 161 -3.52 -8.60 -12.71
N ASP A 162 -4.46 -7.72 -12.35
CA ASP A 162 -5.30 -7.03 -13.34
C ASP A 162 -4.51 -6.06 -14.24
N TYR A 163 -3.31 -5.60 -13.80
CA TYR A 163 -2.42 -4.82 -14.68
C TYR A 163 -1.88 -5.63 -15.87
N LEU A 164 -1.78 -6.96 -15.76
CA LEU A 164 -1.36 -7.81 -16.88
C LEU A 164 -2.35 -7.78 -18.04
N LYS A 165 -3.62 -7.47 -17.75
CA LYS A 165 -4.67 -7.38 -18.78
C LYS A 165 -4.60 -6.09 -19.60
N LEU A 166 -3.78 -5.11 -19.18
CA LEU A 166 -3.71 -3.80 -19.85
C LEU A 166 -3.26 -3.91 -21.31
N SER A 167 -2.41 -4.88 -21.64
CA SER A 167 -1.90 -5.06 -23.00
C SER A 167 -3.01 -5.19 -24.07
N ILE A 168 -4.22 -5.64 -23.70
CA ILE A 168 -5.36 -5.72 -24.61
C ILE A 168 -5.74 -4.35 -25.20
N LEU A 169 -5.50 -3.26 -24.47
CA LEU A 169 -5.74 -1.92 -24.95
C LEU A 169 -4.88 -1.56 -26.17
N ARG A 170 -3.72 -2.20 -26.33
CA ARG A 170 -2.87 -2.03 -27.53
C ARG A 170 -3.55 -2.58 -28.78
N THR A 171 -4.31 -3.67 -28.64
CA THR A 171 -5.08 -4.25 -29.73
C THR A 171 -6.28 -3.38 -30.11
N TRP A 172 -6.95 -2.79 -29.12
CA TRP A 172 -8.12 -1.94 -29.38
C TRP A 172 -7.73 -0.56 -29.91
N HIS A 173 -6.58 -0.01 -29.45
CA HIS A 173 -6.10 1.32 -29.80
C HIS A 173 -4.63 1.30 -30.24
N PRO A 174 -4.32 0.73 -31.44
CA PRO A 174 -2.94 0.54 -31.90
C PRO A 174 -2.18 1.84 -32.14
N GLU A 175 -2.90 2.97 -32.39
CA GLU A 175 -2.36 4.30 -32.66
C GLU A 175 -2.21 5.16 -31.39
N ALA A 176 -2.72 4.69 -30.24
CA ALA A 176 -2.55 5.38 -28.99
C ALA A 176 -1.10 5.22 -28.50
N ASN A 177 -0.48 6.33 -28.05
CA ASN A 177 0.79 6.23 -27.34
C ASN A 177 0.59 5.86 -25.88
N TRP A 178 1.59 5.23 -25.32
CA TRP A 178 1.57 4.77 -23.94
C TRP A 178 2.56 5.56 -23.08
N ILE A 179 2.11 6.00 -21.92
CA ILE A 179 2.92 6.73 -20.94
C ILE A 179 2.86 5.95 -19.64
N ALA A 180 3.87 5.14 -19.37
CA ALA A 180 4.00 4.37 -18.15
C ALA A 180 4.82 5.17 -17.12
N LEU A 181 4.29 5.33 -15.92
CA LEU A 181 4.86 6.15 -14.86
C LEU A 181 5.01 5.35 -13.57
N THR A 182 6.13 5.50 -12.91
CA THR A 182 6.36 4.92 -11.59
C THR A 182 7.38 5.74 -10.79
N ALA A 183 7.37 5.59 -9.46
CA ALA A 183 8.39 6.20 -8.60
C ALA A 183 9.52 5.23 -8.28
N THR A 184 9.27 3.93 -8.33
CA THR A 184 10.12 2.90 -7.76
C THR A 184 10.22 1.73 -8.71
N ALA A 185 11.19 1.76 -9.63
CA ALA A 185 11.47 0.64 -10.51
C ALA A 185 12.98 0.47 -10.67
N THR A 186 13.50 -0.72 -10.41
CA THR A 186 14.84 -1.14 -10.82
C THR A 186 14.86 -1.34 -12.34
N ASN A 187 16.03 -1.50 -12.96
CA ASN A 187 16.14 -1.76 -14.39
C ASN A 187 15.43 -3.06 -14.80
N HIS A 188 15.46 -4.07 -13.94
CA HIS A 188 14.74 -5.32 -14.12
C HIS A 188 13.22 -5.11 -14.16
N VAL A 189 12.67 -4.35 -13.20
CA VAL A 189 11.23 -3.99 -13.16
C VAL A 189 10.85 -3.13 -14.37
N ALA A 190 11.70 -2.19 -14.77
CA ALA A 190 11.48 -1.34 -15.93
C ALA A 190 11.38 -2.17 -17.24
N GLY A 191 12.30 -3.12 -17.45
CA GLY A 191 12.25 -4.04 -18.58
C GLY A 191 10.98 -4.90 -18.59
N HIS A 192 10.53 -5.35 -17.42
CA HIS A 192 9.29 -6.12 -17.30
C HIS A 192 8.04 -5.26 -17.60
N ILE A 193 8.01 -3.99 -17.15
CA ILE A 193 6.92 -3.05 -17.51
C ILE A 193 6.82 -2.89 -19.02
N GLU A 194 7.94 -2.68 -19.71
CA GLU A 194 7.97 -2.50 -21.17
C GLU A 194 7.47 -3.74 -21.90
N ALA A 195 7.91 -4.91 -21.49
CA ALA A 195 7.50 -6.17 -22.09
C ALA A 195 5.99 -6.42 -21.91
N GLN A 196 5.47 -6.27 -20.70
CA GLN A 196 4.08 -6.53 -20.37
C GLN A 196 3.10 -5.51 -21.00
N LEU A 197 3.49 -4.24 -21.09
CA LEU A 197 2.69 -3.21 -21.78
C LEU A 197 2.93 -3.17 -23.29
N GLN A 198 3.84 -4.01 -23.81
CA GLN A 198 4.22 -4.05 -25.23
C GLN A 198 4.60 -2.66 -25.75
N LEU A 199 5.42 -1.90 -24.99
CA LEU A 199 5.83 -0.56 -25.38
C LEU A 199 6.67 -0.58 -26.66
N LYS A 200 6.35 0.30 -27.62
CA LYS A 200 7.00 0.37 -28.94
C LYS A 200 8.20 1.35 -28.89
N ARG A 201 9.43 0.85 -28.76
CA ARG A 201 10.65 1.68 -28.69
C ARG A 201 10.49 2.85 -27.71
N PRO A 202 10.14 2.60 -26.46
CA PRO A 202 9.83 3.67 -25.52
C PRO A 202 11.04 4.56 -25.25
N LEU A 203 10.80 5.84 -25.04
CA LEU A 203 11.77 6.69 -24.37
C LEU A 203 11.82 6.27 -22.90
N ARG A 204 12.99 5.83 -22.42
CA ARG A 204 13.23 5.58 -21.00
C ARG A 204 13.76 6.84 -20.35
N LEU A 205 13.03 7.35 -19.38
CA LEU A 205 13.48 8.44 -18.56
C LEU A 205 13.62 7.99 -17.11
N ARG A 206 14.75 8.29 -16.53
CA ARG A 206 15.00 8.07 -15.12
C ARG A 206 15.55 9.36 -14.52
N SER A 207 14.90 9.83 -13.47
CA SER A 207 15.42 10.91 -12.65
C SER A 207 16.08 10.34 -11.41
N ALA A 208 17.12 10.99 -10.93
CA ALA A 208 17.80 10.61 -9.71
C ALA A 208 16.80 10.47 -8.55
N MET A 209 16.93 9.38 -7.80
CA MET A 209 16.07 9.10 -6.63
C MET A 209 16.42 10.00 -5.44
N ARG A 210 17.59 10.63 -5.48
CA ARG A 210 18.08 11.50 -4.42
C ARG A 210 17.18 12.72 -4.20
N ARG A 211 16.85 12.91 -2.94
CA ARG A 211 16.14 14.09 -2.43
C ARG A 211 17.10 14.88 -1.53
N PRO A 212 17.67 16.00 -2.01
CA PRO A 212 18.70 16.73 -1.25
C PRO A 212 18.18 17.33 0.06
N ASN A 213 16.87 17.45 0.21
CA ASN A 213 16.20 17.97 1.40
C ASN A 213 15.66 16.88 2.34
N LEU A 214 15.85 15.58 2.04
CA LEU A 214 15.34 14.48 2.85
C LEU A 214 16.48 13.74 3.55
N SER A 215 16.54 13.88 4.86
CA SER A 215 17.51 13.19 5.72
C SER A 215 16.99 11.81 6.11
N PHE A 216 17.84 10.81 6.06
CA PHE A 216 17.57 9.44 6.51
C PHE A 216 18.37 9.11 7.78
N SER A 217 17.74 8.45 8.73
CA SER A 217 18.41 8.00 9.95
C SER A 217 17.86 6.67 10.47
N VAL A 218 18.69 5.94 11.22
CA VAL A 218 18.31 4.74 11.96
C VAL A 218 18.68 4.94 13.42
N GLN A 219 17.70 4.81 14.30
CA GLN A 219 17.87 4.94 15.74
C GLN A 219 17.50 3.63 16.42
N HIS A 220 18.41 3.10 17.22
CA HIS A 220 18.15 1.96 18.09
C HIS A 220 17.49 2.46 19.38
N ILE A 221 16.38 1.86 19.74
CA ILE A 221 15.53 2.32 20.85
C ILE A 221 15.32 1.20 21.87
N ALA A 222 15.25 1.57 23.15
CA ALA A 222 14.95 0.62 24.23
C ALA A 222 13.44 0.47 24.47
N SER A 223 12.65 1.54 24.30
CA SER A 223 11.18 1.54 24.40
C SER A 223 10.58 2.26 23.21
N LYS A 224 9.62 1.61 22.56
CA LYS A 224 8.87 2.20 21.43
C LYS A 224 8.05 3.40 21.87
N GLU A 225 7.40 3.30 23.02
CA GLU A 225 6.52 4.33 23.58
C GLU A 225 7.31 5.60 23.90
N ALA A 226 8.43 5.47 24.62
CA ALA A 226 9.29 6.60 24.95
C ALA A 226 9.88 7.25 23.68
N ALA A 227 10.35 6.44 22.73
CA ALA A 227 10.94 6.93 21.49
C ALA A 227 9.91 7.65 20.60
N VAL A 228 8.68 7.16 20.54
CA VAL A 228 7.59 7.81 19.77
C VAL A 228 7.22 9.15 20.38
N LEU A 229 7.08 9.25 21.71
CA LEU A 229 6.80 10.51 22.38
C LEU A 229 7.94 11.53 22.18
N ASP A 230 9.18 11.08 22.28
CA ASP A 230 10.35 11.94 22.07
C ASP A 230 10.47 12.39 20.61
N TRP A 231 10.24 11.49 19.65
CA TRP A 231 10.17 11.85 18.23
C TRP A 231 9.05 12.87 17.96
N ALA A 232 7.86 12.67 18.51
CA ALA A 232 6.72 13.56 18.33
C ALA A 232 6.98 14.97 18.89
N ARG A 233 7.70 15.08 20.03
CA ARG A 233 8.11 16.39 20.60
C ARG A 233 9.09 17.14 19.69
N ARG A 234 9.94 16.42 18.98
CA ARG A 234 10.95 16.99 18.06
C ARG A 234 10.41 17.26 16.67
N ALA A 235 9.33 16.57 16.28
CA ALA A 235 8.73 16.71 14.96
C ALA A 235 8.24 18.15 14.73
N LYS A 236 8.62 18.70 13.56
CA LYS A 236 8.27 20.08 13.19
C LYS A 236 7.16 20.06 12.13
N GLY A 237 5.94 20.43 12.51
CA GLY A 237 4.81 20.49 11.59
C GLY A 237 4.11 19.13 11.42
N THR A 238 3.67 18.82 10.20
CA THR A 238 2.91 17.59 9.94
C THR A 238 3.82 16.37 9.84
N ALA A 239 3.44 15.27 10.49
CA ALA A 239 4.24 14.06 10.57
C ALA A 239 3.43 12.77 10.35
N ILE A 240 4.13 11.68 10.02
CA ILE A 240 3.57 10.36 9.82
C ILE A 240 4.36 9.33 10.63
N LEU A 241 3.66 8.50 11.40
CA LEU A 241 4.23 7.35 12.09
C LEU A 241 3.74 6.05 11.44
N TYR A 242 4.63 5.36 10.73
CA TYR A 242 4.33 4.06 10.16
C TYR A 242 4.52 2.95 11.18
N VAL A 243 3.48 2.15 11.33
CA VAL A 243 3.45 0.97 12.20
C VAL A 243 2.99 -0.27 11.45
N ARG A 244 3.25 -1.44 11.99
CA ARG A 244 3.01 -2.70 11.28
C ARG A 244 1.55 -3.15 11.28
N THR A 245 0.83 -2.99 12.39
CA THR A 245 -0.50 -3.56 12.57
C THR A 245 -1.55 -2.49 12.84
N ARG A 246 -2.82 -2.80 12.54
CA ARG A 246 -3.98 -1.96 12.84
C ARG A 246 -4.01 -1.61 14.34
N LYS A 247 -3.86 -2.61 15.20
CA LYS A 247 -3.82 -2.44 16.66
C LYS A 247 -2.70 -1.51 17.10
N GLN A 248 -1.52 -1.64 16.51
CA GLN A 248 -0.41 -0.71 16.79
C GLN A 248 -0.73 0.73 16.35
N ALA A 249 -1.43 0.93 15.24
CA ALA A 249 -1.81 2.26 14.79
C ALA A 249 -2.74 2.94 15.79
N GLU A 250 -3.72 2.20 16.32
CA GLU A 250 -4.63 2.67 17.36
C GLU A 250 -3.87 2.94 18.67
N GLN A 251 -3.07 1.99 19.15
CA GLN A 251 -2.29 2.13 20.39
C GLN A 251 -1.32 3.33 20.38
N MET A 252 -0.64 3.56 19.24
CA MET A 252 0.27 4.70 19.14
C MET A 252 -0.48 6.03 19.00
N ALA A 253 -1.69 6.01 18.40
CA ALA A 253 -2.54 7.19 18.40
C ALA A 253 -2.98 7.54 19.83
N ASP A 254 -3.48 6.58 20.59
CA ASP A 254 -3.89 6.77 21.98
C ASP A 254 -2.72 7.29 22.85
N LEU A 255 -1.53 6.70 22.68
CA LEU A 255 -0.33 7.14 23.40
C LEU A 255 0.01 8.61 23.12
N LEU A 256 -0.02 8.99 21.84
CA LEU A 256 0.30 10.35 21.42
C LEU A 256 -0.79 11.36 21.83
N GLU A 257 -2.05 10.97 21.78
CA GLU A 257 -3.17 11.79 22.23
C GLU A 257 -3.07 12.07 23.74
N HIS A 258 -2.78 11.05 24.56
CA HIS A 258 -2.48 11.22 26.00
C HIS A 258 -1.22 12.07 26.23
N GLY A 259 -0.28 12.08 25.30
CA GLY A 259 0.88 12.96 25.29
C GLY A 259 0.58 14.40 24.87
N GLY A 260 -0.68 14.74 24.55
CA GLY A 260 -1.14 16.08 24.18
C GLY A 260 -0.97 16.43 22.70
N PHE A 261 -0.74 15.43 21.82
CA PHE A 261 -0.62 15.66 20.38
C PHE A 261 -1.98 15.53 19.67
N SER A 262 -2.18 16.32 18.60
CA SER A 262 -3.32 16.16 17.70
C SER A 262 -3.03 15.04 16.71
N VAL A 263 -3.61 13.87 16.93
CA VAL A 263 -3.29 12.64 16.22
C VAL A 263 -4.54 11.84 15.85
N ALA A 264 -4.48 11.04 14.81
CA ALA A 264 -5.49 10.04 14.50
C ALA A 264 -4.85 8.77 13.89
N PRO A 265 -5.46 7.58 14.08
CA PRO A 265 -5.04 6.37 13.41
C PRO A 265 -5.55 6.33 11.95
N TYR A 266 -4.83 5.58 11.08
CA TYR A 266 -5.26 5.33 9.70
C TYR A 266 -4.87 3.93 9.24
N HIS A 267 -5.83 3.07 8.99
CA HIS A 267 -5.60 1.70 8.53
C HIS A 267 -6.81 1.10 7.78
N ALA A 268 -6.60 0.02 7.06
CA ALA A 268 -7.62 -0.61 6.22
C ALA A 268 -8.81 -1.21 6.99
N GLY A 269 -8.71 -1.40 8.32
CA GLY A 269 -9.80 -1.87 9.17
C GLY A 269 -10.84 -0.80 9.52
N MET A 270 -10.55 0.47 9.25
CA MET A 270 -11.48 1.58 9.48
C MET A 270 -12.53 1.66 8.36
N THR A 271 -13.68 2.27 8.66
CA THR A 271 -14.69 2.55 7.62
C THR A 271 -14.16 3.54 6.59
N PRO A 272 -14.67 3.52 5.35
CA PRO A 272 -14.27 4.49 4.33
C PRO A 272 -14.49 5.93 4.77
N GLU A 273 -15.57 6.20 5.50
CA GLU A 273 -15.95 7.52 6.01
C GLU A 273 -14.93 8.02 7.04
N SER A 274 -14.58 7.19 8.05
CA SER A 274 -13.59 7.54 9.06
C SER A 274 -12.21 7.78 8.44
N ARG A 275 -11.82 6.97 7.45
CA ARG A 275 -10.56 7.18 6.73
C ARG A 275 -10.54 8.50 5.98
N ALA A 276 -11.65 8.84 5.30
CA ALA A 276 -11.78 10.10 4.56
C ALA A 276 -11.75 11.31 5.52
N GLU A 277 -12.42 11.21 6.67
CA GLU A 277 -12.42 12.25 7.69
C GLU A 277 -11.02 12.49 8.27
N HIS A 278 -10.32 11.43 8.73
CA HIS A 278 -8.98 11.56 9.31
C HIS A 278 -7.99 12.13 8.28
N GLN A 279 -8.09 11.68 7.02
CA GLN A 279 -7.27 12.20 5.94
C GLN A 279 -7.55 13.68 5.68
N ALA A 280 -8.81 14.09 5.63
CA ALA A 280 -9.21 15.47 5.39
C ALA A 280 -8.71 16.40 6.51
N ARG A 281 -8.89 16.02 7.78
CA ARG A 281 -8.41 16.76 8.95
C ARG A 281 -6.87 16.89 8.94
N TRP A 282 -6.17 15.81 8.57
CA TRP A 282 -4.71 15.85 8.49
C TRP A 282 -4.23 16.73 7.32
N LEU A 283 -4.90 16.68 6.15
CA LEU A 283 -4.61 17.55 5.02
C LEU A 283 -4.86 19.02 5.35
N ALA A 284 -5.92 19.33 6.09
CA ALA A 284 -6.24 20.68 6.56
C ALA A 284 -5.21 21.20 7.60
N GLY A 285 -4.51 20.30 8.31
CA GLY A 285 -3.57 20.66 9.36
C GLY A 285 -4.18 20.60 10.79
N ASP A 286 -5.42 20.15 10.93
CA ASP A 286 -6.09 19.96 12.23
C ASP A 286 -5.46 18.80 13.02
N LEU A 287 -4.87 17.84 12.30
CA LEU A 287 -4.06 16.76 12.87
C LEU A 287 -2.60 16.98 12.52
N SER A 288 -1.75 16.98 13.54
CA SER A 288 -0.29 17.10 13.38
C SER A 288 0.35 15.76 12.99
N ILE A 289 -0.16 14.64 13.50
CA ILE A 289 0.41 13.31 13.31
C ILE A 289 -0.67 12.34 12.81
N LEU A 290 -0.30 11.47 11.86
CA LEU A 290 -1.06 10.26 11.57
C LEU A 290 -0.24 9.03 11.96
N THR A 291 -0.84 8.13 12.75
CA THR A 291 -0.30 6.79 13.00
C THR A 291 -0.93 5.82 12.02
N CYS A 292 -0.14 5.22 11.15
CA CYS A 292 -0.73 4.48 10.05
C CYS A 292 0.01 3.18 9.70
N THR A 293 -0.72 2.26 9.08
CA THR A 293 -0.13 1.15 8.36
C THR A 293 0.19 1.56 6.92
N THR A 294 0.77 0.66 6.12
CA THR A 294 1.00 0.85 4.67
C THR A 294 -0.30 1.17 3.88
N ALA A 295 -1.48 1.04 4.51
CA ALA A 295 -2.75 1.49 3.93
C ALA A 295 -2.81 3.01 3.72
N PHE A 296 -2.07 3.79 4.52
CA PHE A 296 -1.82 5.21 4.29
C PHE A 296 -0.61 5.36 3.37
N GLY A 297 -0.87 5.19 2.11
CA GLY A 297 0.21 5.04 1.15
C GLY A 297 -0.03 5.82 -0.14
N MET A 298 -0.08 5.12 -1.25
CA MET A 298 -0.16 5.69 -2.59
C MET A 298 -1.20 6.80 -2.70
N GLY A 299 -0.86 7.87 -3.41
CA GLY A 299 -1.79 8.93 -3.78
C GLY A 299 -1.96 10.10 -2.82
N ILE A 300 -1.32 10.09 -1.67
CA ILE A 300 -1.40 11.22 -0.73
C ILE A 300 -0.38 12.29 -1.14
N ASP A 301 -0.88 13.48 -1.39
CA ASP A 301 -0.07 14.64 -1.76
C ASP A 301 -0.25 15.79 -0.75
N LYS A 302 0.61 15.82 0.27
CA LYS A 302 0.74 16.92 1.22
C LYS A 302 2.18 17.41 1.16
N PRO A 303 2.42 18.66 0.73
CA PRO A 303 3.77 19.14 0.47
C PRO A 303 4.62 19.34 1.73
N ASN A 304 3.99 19.69 2.84
CA ASN A 304 4.64 20.14 4.07
C ASN A 304 4.76 19.07 5.16
N VAL A 305 4.84 17.80 4.81
CA VAL A 305 5.20 16.74 5.78
C VAL A 305 6.68 16.90 6.14
N ARG A 306 6.98 17.02 7.42
CA ARG A 306 8.35 17.29 7.91
C ARG A 306 9.06 16.06 8.44
N ASP A 307 8.33 15.17 9.10
CA ASP A 307 8.91 14.03 9.79
C ASP A 307 8.13 12.75 9.49
N ILE A 308 8.86 11.69 9.16
CA ILE A 308 8.31 10.34 9.00
C ILE A 308 9.10 9.40 9.89
N ALA A 309 8.40 8.66 10.74
CA ALA A 309 9.01 7.61 11.54
C ALA A 309 8.42 6.24 11.21
N HIS A 310 9.24 5.21 11.31
CA HIS A 310 8.84 3.82 11.17
C HIS A 310 9.19 3.05 12.44
N LEU A 311 8.23 2.36 13.04
CA LEU A 311 8.44 1.46 14.20
C LEU A 311 8.70 0.01 13.80
N HIS A 312 8.99 -0.22 12.54
CA HIS A 312 9.33 -1.54 11.99
C HIS A 312 10.27 -1.38 10.80
N VAL A 313 10.97 -2.43 10.46
CA VAL A 313 11.75 -2.46 9.22
C VAL A 313 10.80 -2.60 8.04
N PRO A 314 10.83 -1.69 7.05
CA PRO A 314 10.09 -1.81 5.80
C PRO A 314 10.42 -3.10 5.05
N GLU A 315 9.52 -3.56 4.21
CA GLU A 315 9.67 -4.86 3.52
C GLU A 315 10.73 -4.84 2.41
N SER A 316 11.01 -3.65 1.89
CA SER A 316 11.97 -3.45 0.81
C SER A 316 12.47 -2.01 0.76
N PRO A 317 13.61 -1.74 0.10
CA PRO A 317 14.07 -0.38 -0.17
C PRO A 317 13.05 0.45 -0.95
N GLU A 318 12.31 -0.15 -1.89
CA GLU A 318 11.27 0.53 -2.68
C GLU A 318 10.13 1.02 -1.77
N SER A 319 9.62 0.16 -0.89
CA SER A 319 8.59 0.54 0.08
C SER A 319 9.08 1.65 0.99
N TYR A 320 10.30 1.54 1.49
CA TYR A 320 10.88 2.56 2.35
C TYR A 320 11.02 3.92 1.66
N VAL A 321 11.58 3.94 0.44
CA VAL A 321 11.72 5.18 -0.35
C VAL A 321 10.36 5.77 -0.71
N GLN A 322 9.37 4.94 -1.01
CA GLN A 322 8.01 5.40 -1.32
C GLN A 322 7.32 6.03 -0.11
N GLU A 323 7.47 5.43 1.08
CA GLU A 323 6.91 5.92 2.33
C GLU A 323 7.64 7.17 2.83
N ALA A 324 8.96 7.13 2.93
CA ALA A 324 9.82 8.24 3.31
C ALA A 324 9.72 9.43 2.34
N GLY A 325 9.58 9.14 1.04
CA GLY A 325 9.45 10.14 -0.02
C GLY A 325 8.20 11.03 0.06
N ARG A 326 7.30 10.79 1.04
CA ARG A 326 6.17 11.69 1.33
C ARG A 326 6.60 12.95 2.05
N ALA A 327 7.74 12.90 2.76
CA ALA A 327 8.26 14.07 3.45
C ALA A 327 8.93 15.06 2.49
N GLY A 328 8.83 16.34 2.80
CA GLY A 328 9.57 17.43 2.14
C GLY A 328 9.28 17.61 0.65
N ARG A 329 8.07 17.37 0.18
CA ARG A 329 7.73 17.54 -1.25
C ARG A 329 7.79 18.98 -1.74
N ASP A 330 7.71 19.93 -0.83
CA ASP A 330 7.87 21.36 -1.07
C ASP A 330 9.34 21.82 -1.16
N GLY A 331 10.30 20.89 -1.06
CA GLY A 331 11.74 21.19 -1.11
C GLY A 331 12.34 21.62 0.21
N ASN A 332 11.54 21.84 1.25
CA ASN A 332 12.05 22.19 2.57
C ASN A 332 12.62 20.95 3.30
N PRO A 333 13.57 21.16 4.25
CA PRO A 333 14.18 20.07 5.00
C PRO A 333 13.13 19.16 5.68
N ALA A 334 13.35 17.86 5.58
CA ALA A 334 12.48 16.84 6.14
C ALA A 334 13.29 15.60 6.58
N ASN A 335 12.74 14.82 7.51
CA ASN A 335 13.43 13.69 8.10
C ASN A 335 12.63 12.40 7.92
N ALA A 336 13.33 11.29 7.70
CA ALA A 336 12.81 9.94 7.75
C ALA A 336 13.66 9.11 8.69
N VAL A 337 13.05 8.57 9.75
CA VAL A 337 13.75 7.80 10.79
C VAL A 337 13.16 6.41 10.95
N LEU A 338 14.03 5.41 11.05
CA LEU A 338 13.66 4.08 11.53
C LEU A 338 13.92 4.03 13.05
N LEU A 339 12.88 3.82 13.85
CA LEU A 339 12.96 3.65 15.30
C LEU A 339 12.86 2.16 15.60
N LEU A 340 13.99 1.50 15.83
CA LEU A 340 14.09 0.05 15.86
C LEU A 340 14.54 -0.46 17.23
N ASP A 341 13.72 -1.27 17.87
CA ASP A 341 14.10 -2.02 19.06
C ASP A 341 15.02 -3.22 18.71
N ALA A 342 15.55 -3.86 19.73
CA ALA A 342 16.45 -5.00 19.56
C ALA A 342 15.84 -6.17 18.78
N GLN A 343 14.51 -6.30 18.78
CA GLN A 343 13.78 -7.40 18.14
C GLN A 343 13.34 -7.07 16.69
N ALA A 344 13.40 -5.82 16.28
CA ALA A 344 12.84 -5.36 15.00
C ALA A 344 13.42 -6.11 13.79
N ARG A 345 14.73 -6.43 13.83
CA ARG A 345 15.43 -7.17 12.79
C ARG A 345 14.95 -8.62 12.72
N ASP A 346 14.94 -9.32 13.86
CA ASP A 346 14.52 -10.72 13.94
C ASP A 346 13.06 -10.88 13.52
N GLN A 347 12.20 -9.97 13.96
CA GLN A 347 10.78 -9.93 13.56
C GLN A 347 10.61 -9.71 12.05
N ALA A 348 11.46 -8.89 11.43
CA ALA A 348 11.43 -8.68 9.98
C ALA A 348 11.92 -9.92 9.23
N GLU A 349 13.01 -10.53 9.66
CA GLU A 349 13.53 -11.77 9.07
C GLU A 349 12.55 -12.93 9.18
N ASP A 350 11.96 -13.14 10.37
CA ASP A 350 10.94 -14.18 10.57
C ASP A 350 9.72 -13.98 9.66
N ARG A 351 9.29 -12.74 9.49
CA ARG A 351 8.20 -12.38 8.58
C ARG A 351 8.51 -12.75 7.14
N ILE A 352 9.69 -12.42 6.64
CA ILE A 352 10.10 -12.72 5.28
C ILE A 352 10.28 -14.22 5.07
N ARG A 353 10.83 -14.93 6.03
CA ARG A 353 10.95 -16.39 6.02
C ARG A 353 9.57 -17.06 5.88
N HIS A 354 8.53 -16.48 6.48
CA HIS A 354 7.18 -17.01 6.47
C HIS A 354 6.21 -16.25 5.56
N GLN A 355 6.70 -15.42 4.66
CA GLN A 355 5.85 -14.65 3.73
C GLN A 355 5.19 -15.55 2.69
N TRP A 356 5.92 -16.56 2.22
CA TRP A 356 5.50 -17.43 1.13
C TRP A 356 5.20 -18.84 1.64
N PRO A 357 4.12 -19.49 1.15
CA PRO A 357 3.88 -20.91 1.43
C PRO A 357 4.94 -21.77 0.75
N SER A 358 5.25 -22.93 1.34
CA SER A 358 6.04 -23.96 0.65
C SER A 358 5.23 -24.58 -0.48
N LEU A 359 5.89 -25.21 -1.47
CA LEU A 359 5.20 -25.98 -2.51
C LEU A 359 4.34 -27.09 -1.88
N GLN A 360 4.79 -27.70 -0.78
CA GLN A 360 4.02 -28.68 -0.04
C GLN A 360 2.73 -28.08 0.55
N THR A 361 2.80 -26.85 1.06
CA THR A 361 1.60 -26.12 1.52
C THR A 361 0.61 -25.89 0.38
N VAL A 362 1.11 -25.47 -0.81
CA VAL A 362 0.24 -25.28 -1.98
C VAL A 362 -0.43 -26.59 -2.42
N ARG A 363 0.33 -27.68 -2.44
CA ARG A 363 -0.20 -29.02 -2.70
C ARG A 363 -1.27 -29.43 -1.68
N GLY A 364 -1.02 -29.17 -0.40
CA GLY A 364 -1.99 -29.44 0.67
C GLY A 364 -3.29 -28.64 0.50
N VAL A 365 -3.19 -27.35 0.12
CA VAL A 365 -4.37 -26.51 -0.16
C VAL A 365 -5.13 -27.01 -1.38
N LEU A 366 -4.45 -27.39 -2.48
CA LEU A 366 -5.09 -27.99 -3.66
C LEU A 366 -5.86 -29.26 -3.29
N GLN A 367 -5.25 -30.15 -2.51
CA GLN A 367 -5.92 -31.36 -2.04
C GLN A 367 -7.10 -31.05 -1.11
N GLY A 368 -6.94 -30.08 -0.21
CA GLY A 368 -7.99 -29.65 0.72
C GLY A 368 -9.21 -29.05 0.01
N ILE A 369 -8.98 -28.21 -1.02
CA ILE A 369 -10.05 -27.70 -1.89
C ILE A 369 -10.80 -28.86 -2.56
N ALA A 370 -10.06 -29.79 -3.16
CA ALA A 370 -10.64 -30.94 -3.84
C ALA A 370 -11.46 -31.83 -2.89
N ASN A 371 -10.99 -32.01 -1.65
CA ASN A 371 -11.71 -32.77 -0.64
C ASN A 371 -13.02 -32.09 -0.22
N GLN A 372 -13.02 -30.76 -0.04
CA GLN A 372 -14.26 -30.01 0.26
C GLN A 372 -15.29 -30.11 -0.85
N LEU A 373 -14.83 -30.14 -2.11
CA LEU A 373 -15.70 -30.20 -3.29
C LEU A 373 -16.03 -31.63 -3.72
N GLY A 374 -15.46 -32.66 -3.08
CA GLY A 374 -15.62 -34.05 -3.51
C GLY A 374 -15.08 -34.34 -4.91
N LEU A 375 -14.07 -33.59 -5.37
CA LEU A 375 -13.57 -33.61 -6.76
C LEU A 375 -12.42 -34.60 -6.92
N ALA A 376 -12.58 -35.60 -7.79
CA ALA A 376 -11.56 -36.59 -8.10
C ALA A 376 -10.44 -36.02 -9.01
N VAL A 377 -9.26 -36.65 -9.01
CA VAL A 377 -8.17 -36.32 -9.95
C VAL A 377 -8.64 -36.59 -11.37
N GLY A 378 -8.32 -35.68 -12.29
CA GLY A 378 -8.68 -35.78 -13.71
C GLY A 378 -10.09 -35.29 -14.03
N THR A 379 -10.86 -34.78 -13.05
CA THR A 379 -12.21 -34.25 -13.28
C THR A 379 -12.16 -32.72 -13.44
N PRO A 380 -12.70 -32.13 -14.52
CA PRO A 380 -12.94 -30.70 -14.60
C PRO A 380 -14.19 -30.29 -13.81
N MET A 381 -14.29 -29.03 -13.41
CA MET A 381 -15.46 -28.46 -12.78
C MET A 381 -15.65 -27.02 -13.25
N GLU A 382 -16.42 -26.84 -14.32
CA GLU A 382 -16.68 -25.53 -14.93
C GLU A 382 -17.66 -24.69 -14.09
N THR A 383 -18.62 -25.35 -13.40
CA THR A 383 -19.58 -24.63 -12.55
C THR A 383 -18.89 -24.16 -11.27
N PRO A 384 -18.89 -22.84 -10.98
CA PRO A 384 -18.28 -22.32 -9.77
C PRO A 384 -18.89 -22.90 -8.49
N ALA A 385 -18.05 -23.30 -7.55
CA ALA A 385 -18.44 -23.78 -6.25
C ALA A 385 -17.75 -23.01 -5.13
N GLU A 386 -18.40 -22.90 -3.98
CA GLU A 386 -17.85 -22.18 -2.84
C GLU A 386 -16.93 -23.06 -2.00
N VAL A 387 -15.77 -22.52 -1.66
CA VAL A 387 -14.78 -23.15 -0.79
C VAL A 387 -14.56 -22.28 0.44
N ASN A 388 -14.62 -22.91 1.62
CA ASN A 388 -14.40 -22.25 2.90
C ASN A 388 -12.92 -22.29 3.27
N LEU A 389 -12.21 -21.15 3.11
CA LEU A 389 -10.78 -21.05 3.41
C LEU A 389 -10.49 -21.12 4.91
N ALA A 390 -11.41 -20.66 5.78
CA ALA A 390 -11.24 -20.78 7.22
C ALA A 390 -11.29 -22.24 7.68
N ALA A 391 -12.19 -23.04 7.10
CA ALA A 391 -12.25 -24.48 7.34
C ALA A 391 -10.97 -25.17 6.85
N LEU A 392 -10.45 -24.80 5.66
CA LEU A 392 -9.17 -25.32 5.16
C LEU A 392 -8.01 -24.98 6.11
N THR A 393 -7.94 -23.74 6.58
CA THR A 393 -6.92 -23.28 7.52
C THR A 393 -6.92 -24.12 8.80
N ARG A 394 -8.10 -24.38 9.36
CA ARG A 394 -8.27 -25.21 10.57
C ARG A 394 -7.90 -26.67 10.32
N THR A 395 -8.41 -27.26 9.24
CA THR A 395 -8.19 -28.69 8.93
C THR A 395 -6.74 -28.99 8.59
N LEU A 396 -6.09 -28.10 7.83
CA LEU A 396 -4.70 -28.29 7.38
C LEU A 396 -3.68 -27.76 8.39
N GLN A 397 -4.11 -27.03 9.41
CA GLN A 397 -3.26 -26.37 10.40
C GLN A 397 -2.20 -25.43 9.77
N TYR A 398 -2.53 -24.84 8.62
CA TYR A 398 -1.67 -23.85 7.97
C TYR A 398 -2.00 -22.43 8.45
N ARG A 399 -1.07 -21.50 8.28
CA ARG A 399 -1.32 -20.07 8.49
C ARG A 399 -2.37 -19.60 7.47
N SER A 400 -3.37 -18.82 7.91
CA SER A 400 -4.40 -18.29 7.01
C SER A 400 -3.82 -17.54 5.80
N ALA A 401 -2.80 -16.73 6.01
CA ALA A 401 -2.10 -16.03 4.92
C ALA A 401 -1.52 -17.00 3.88
N HIS A 402 -0.97 -18.15 4.29
CA HIS A 402 -0.44 -19.16 3.37
C HIS A 402 -1.54 -19.83 2.56
N VAL A 403 -2.73 -20.07 3.17
CA VAL A 403 -3.87 -20.64 2.44
C VAL A 403 -4.35 -19.67 1.37
N HIS A 404 -4.53 -18.40 1.69
CA HIS A 404 -4.92 -17.38 0.72
C HIS A 404 -3.88 -17.22 -0.41
N THR A 405 -2.59 -17.16 -0.06
CA THR A 405 -1.52 -17.08 -1.06
C THR A 405 -1.48 -18.32 -1.95
N ALA A 406 -1.69 -19.52 -1.38
CA ALA A 406 -1.73 -20.76 -2.16
C ALA A 406 -2.90 -20.78 -3.16
N VAL A 407 -4.08 -20.28 -2.78
CA VAL A 407 -5.24 -20.14 -3.68
C VAL A 407 -4.92 -19.17 -4.81
N ASP A 408 -4.31 -18.02 -4.51
CA ASP A 408 -3.87 -17.06 -5.54
C ASP A 408 -2.83 -17.68 -6.50
N LEU A 409 -1.86 -18.42 -5.98
CA LEU A 409 -0.85 -19.12 -6.79
C LEU A 409 -1.47 -20.19 -7.70
N LEU A 410 -2.44 -20.95 -7.20
CA LEU A 410 -3.18 -21.96 -7.99
C LEU A 410 -4.00 -21.30 -9.12
N SER A 411 -4.61 -20.15 -8.82
CA SER A 411 -5.35 -19.38 -9.82
C SER A 411 -4.43 -18.83 -10.91
N ARG A 412 -3.28 -18.27 -10.53
CA ARG A 412 -2.29 -17.77 -11.50
C ARG A 412 -1.63 -18.87 -12.31
N ALA A 413 -1.53 -20.08 -11.76
CA ALA A 413 -1.07 -21.24 -12.47
C ALA A 413 -2.13 -21.83 -13.42
N GLY A 414 -3.34 -21.24 -13.50
CA GLY A 414 -4.44 -21.69 -14.33
C GLY A 414 -5.10 -22.99 -13.84
N VAL A 415 -4.77 -23.46 -12.64
CA VAL A 415 -5.35 -24.68 -12.07
C VAL A 415 -6.79 -24.47 -11.62
N ILE A 416 -7.06 -23.29 -11.05
CA ILE A 416 -8.39 -22.85 -10.65
C ILE A 416 -8.70 -21.49 -11.22
N GLU A 417 -9.96 -21.22 -11.49
CA GLU A 417 -10.45 -19.88 -11.82
C GLU A 417 -11.25 -19.33 -10.64
N LEU A 418 -10.89 -18.10 -10.20
CA LEU A 418 -11.58 -17.42 -9.11
C LEU A 418 -12.71 -16.57 -9.68
N HIS A 419 -13.92 -16.76 -9.14
CA HIS A 419 -15.10 -16.01 -9.53
C HIS A 419 -15.45 -14.99 -8.46
N HIS A 420 -15.60 -13.71 -8.89
CA HIS A 420 -16.03 -12.65 -7.97
C HIS A 420 -17.50 -12.82 -7.62
N THR A 421 -17.76 -13.32 -6.42
CA THR A 421 -19.08 -13.20 -5.80
C THR A 421 -19.18 -11.85 -5.10
N SER A 422 -20.32 -11.15 -5.25
CA SER A 422 -20.57 -9.94 -4.45
C SER A 422 -20.35 -10.29 -2.97
N PRO A 423 -19.64 -9.45 -2.19
CA PRO A 423 -19.34 -9.74 -0.80
C PRO A 423 -20.64 -9.86 0.00
N SER A 424 -21.15 -11.07 0.14
CA SER A 424 -22.24 -11.38 1.05
C SER A 424 -21.66 -11.95 2.32
N LEU A 425 -21.92 -11.28 3.44
CA LEU A 425 -21.64 -11.85 4.74
C LEU A 425 -22.46 -13.12 4.89
N LYS A 426 -21.83 -14.24 5.22
CA LYS A 426 -22.53 -15.43 5.67
C LYS A 426 -22.39 -15.56 7.17
N PHE A 427 -23.46 -15.96 7.82
CA PHE A 427 -23.43 -16.30 9.23
C PHE A 427 -24.17 -17.61 9.49
N GLY A 428 -23.77 -18.32 10.53
CA GLY A 428 -24.41 -19.54 11.01
C GLY A 428 -24.86 -19.40 12.46
N TRP A 429 -25.93 -20.07 12.81
CA TRP A 429 -26.40 -20.12 14.19
C TRP A 429 -25.63 -21.18 15.00
N LEU A 430 -25.05 -20.77 16.13
CA LEU A 430 -24.28 -21.67 17.03
C LEU A 430 -25.14 -22.33 18.10
N LYS A 431 -26.34 -21.81 18.41
CA LYS A 431 -27.23 -22.29 19.44
C LYS A 431 -28.41 -23.07 18.85
N ALA A 432 -29.12 -23.80 19.68
CA ALA A 432 -30.33 -24.50 19.25
C ALA A 432 -31.47 -23.52 18.90
N PRO A 433 -32.36 -23.84 17.95
CA PRO A 433 -33.44 -22.93 17.53
C PRO A 433 -34.31 -22.39 18.66
N LYS A 434 -34.57 -23.19 19.69
CA LYS A 434 -35.33 -22.75 20.88
C LYS A 434 -34.61 -21.66 21.67
N ASP A 435 -33.30 -21.82 21.84
CA ASP A 435 -32.48 -20.85 22.58
C ASP A 435 -32.39 -19.54 21.81
N ILE A 436 -32.24 -19.61 20.48
CA ILE A 436 -32.18 -18.45 19.59
C ILE A 436 -33.51 -17.66 19.63
N GLN A 437 -34.66 -18.39 19.62
CA GLN A 437 -35.98 -17.76 19.70
C GLN A 437 -36.16 -17.04 21.06
N SER A 438 -35.76 -17.69 22.15
CA SER A 438 -35.80 -17.11 23.50
C SER A 438 -34.89 -15.86 23.60
N TRP A 439 -33.70 -15.95 23.06
CA TRP A 439 -32.74 -14.84 23.02
C TRP A 439 -33.25 -13.64 22.20
N ALA A 440 -33.91 -13.87 21.08
CA ALA A 440 -34.45 -12.78 20.23
C ALA A 440 -35.66 -12.09 20.88
N ASN A 441 -36.42 -12.82 21.72
CA ASN A 441 -37.58 -12.25 22.41
C ASN A 441 -37.21 -11.64 23.77
N ALA A 442 -36.00 -11.89 24.26
CA ALA A 442 -35.54 -11.28 25.51
C ALA A 442 -35.50 -9.75 25.40
N VAL A 443 -36.06 -9.07 26.40
CA VAL A 443 -36.06 -7.60 26.47
C VAL A 443 -34.63 -7.10 26.60
N ALA A 444 -34.12 -6.47 25.55
CA ALA A 444 -32.79 -5.87 25.49
C ALA A 444 -32.79 -4.71 24.51
N HIS A 445 -31.79 -3.84 24.62
CA HIS A 445 -31.63 -2.66 23.74
C HIS A 445 -31.44 -3.03 22.25
N ASP A 446 -31.08 -4.26 21.95
CA ASP A 446 -30.88 -4.80 20.60
C ASP A 446 -31.96 -5.80 20.17
N GLN A 447 -33.07 -5.90 20.91
CA GLN A 447 -34.16 -6.85 20.63
C GLN A 447 -34.68 -6.75 19.19
N VAL A 448 -34.92 -5.53 18.70
CA VAL A 448 -35.40 -5.30 17.33
C VAL A 448 -34.43 -5.87 16.29
N TRP A 449 -33.13 -5.71 16.51
CA TRP A 449 -32.08 -6.21 15.63
C TRP A 449 -32.08 -7.74 15.57
N ARG A 450 -32.22 -8.41 16.73
CA ARG A 450 -32.29 -9.87 16.84
C ARG A 450 -33.53 -10.42 16.13
N GLN A 451 -34.67 -9.82 16.36
CA GLN A 451 -35.94 -10.22 15.73
C GLN A 451 -35.90 -10.06 14.21
N GLN A 452 -35.37 -8.94 13.70
CA GLN A 452 -35.20 -8.72 12.26
C GLN A 452 -34.22 -9.71 11.62
N LEU A 453 -33.16 -10.13 12.35
CA LEU A 453 -32.23 -11.15 11.86
C LEU A 453 -32.91 -12.51 11.71
N ILE A 454 -33.67 -12.94 12.72
CA ILE A 454 -34.41 -14.24 12.70
C ILE A 454 -35.52 -14.24 11.67
N LEU A 455 -36.25 -13.14 11.54
CA LEU A 455 -37.37 -13.03 10.58
C LEU A 455 -36.86 -13.26 9.14
N ARG A 456 -35.70 -12.80 8.83
CA ARG A 456 -35.10 -13.00 7.50
C ARG A 456 -34.37 -14.32 7.34
N ASN A 457 -33.82 -14.80 8.42
CA ASN A 457 -32.92 -15.94 8.44
C ASN A 457 -33.34 -16.88 9.59
N PRO A 458 -34.42 -17.64 9.41
CA PRO A 458 -34.90 -18.57 10.45
C PRO A 458 -33.79 -19.52 10.89
N PRO A 459 -33.64 -19.78 12.21
CA PRO A 459 -32.57 -20.61 12.71
C PRO A 459 -32.67 -22.04 12.18
N LYS A 460 -31.65 -22.46 11.44
CA LYS A 460 -31.43 -23.83 11.00
C LYS A 460 -30.06 -24.30 11.50
N ARG A 461 -30.00 -25.52 11.96
CA ARG A 461 -28.77 -26.08 12.51
C ARG A 461 -27.77 -26.39 11.39
N ASN A 462 -26.52 -25.95 11.54
CA ASN A 462 -25.43 -26.17 10.60
C ASN A 462 -25.66 -25.58 9.17
N GLU A 463 -26.53 -24.60 9.02
CA GLU A 463 -26.72 -23.89 7.75
C GLU A 463 -26.15 -22.49 7.83
N MET A 464 -25.32 -22.14 6.85
CA MET A 464 -24.78 -20.77 6.70
C MET A 464 -25.68 -19.99 5.78
N VAL A 465 -26.12 -18.83 6.23
CA VAL A 465 -27.10 -17.99 5.53
C VAL A 465 -26.44 -16.67 5.10
N SER A 466 -26.74 -16.24 3.88
CA SER A 466 -26.23 -14.95 3.36
C SER A 466 -26.99 -13.78 3.95
N LEU A 467 -26.30 -12.77 4.47
CA LEU A 467 -26.85 -11.57 5.05
C LEU A 467 -26.34 -10.31 4.32
N SER A 468 -27.28 -9.52 3.83
CA SER A 468 -26.98 -8.17 3.36
C SER A 468 -27.06 -7.19 4.54
N VAL A 469 -25.90 -6.81 5.09
CA VAL A 469 -25.84 -6.03 6.34
C VAL A 469 -26.54 -4.67 6.21
N HIS A 470 -26.33 -3.94 5.12
CA HIS A 470 -26.90 -2.60 4.95
C HIS A 470 -28.44 -2.56 4.96
N PRO A 471 -29.19 -3.38 4.16
CA PRO A 471 -30.64 -3.42 4.22
C PRO A 471 -31.18 -3.90 5.56
N TRP A 472 -30.54 -4.88 6.20
CA TRP A 472 -30.90 -5.38 7.51
C TRP A 472 -30.73 -4.31 8.59
N SER A 473 -29.59 -3.61 8.61
CA SER A 473 -29.33 -2.53 9.57
C SER A 473 -30.33 -1.39 9.45
N LYS A 474 -30.64 -0.96 8.23
CA LYS A 474 -31.63 0.09 7.98
C LYS A 474 -33.02 -0.29 8.50
N GLN A 475 -33.45 -1.53 8.32
CA GLN A 475 -34.74 -2.02 8.83
C GLN A 475 -34.75 -2.22 10.36
N SER A 476 -33.60 -2.43 10.96
CA SER A 476 -33.44 -2.53 12.41
C SER A 476 -33.32 -1.15 13.09
N GLY A 477 -33.43 -0.07 12.34
CA GLY A 477 -33.41 1.31 12.86
C GLY A 477 -32.01 1.90 13.04
N GLY A 478 -31.00 1.35 12.34
CA GLY A 478 -29.62 1.84 12.39
C GLY A 478 -28.90 1.88 11.03
N ASN A 479 -27.62 2.14 11.07
CA ASN A 479 -26.74 2.14 9.90
C ASN A 479 -25.91 0.83 9.80
N ALA A 480 -25.17 0.69 8.71
CA ALA A 480 -24.37 -0.52 8.48
C ALA A 480 -23.29 -0.74 9.55
N THR A 481 -22.67 0.33 10.07
CA THR A 481 -21.66 0.24 11.15
C THR A 481 -22.27 -0.34 12.42
N ALA A 482 -23.41 0.20 12.86
CA ALA A 482 -24.14 -0.34 14.01
C ALA A 482 -24.56 -1.81 13.81
N GLY A 483 -24.90 -2.19 12.57
CA GLY A 483 -25.18 -3.59 12.22
C GLY A 483 -23.97 -4.49 12.37
N TRP A 484 -22.81 -4.06 11.89
CA TRP A 484 -21.55 -4.79 12.02
C TRP A 484 -21.13 -4.98 13.49
N ASP A 485 -21.23 -3.92 14.30
CA ASP A 485 -20.90 -3.97 15.72
C ASP A 485 -21.78 -4.97 16.48
N ARG A 486 -23.09 -5.02 16.14
CA ARG A 486 -24.01 -6.01 16.70
C ARG A 486 -23.66 -7.44 16.32
N LEU A 487 -23.34 -7.68 15.05
CA LEU A 487 -22.97 -9.01 14.59
C LEU A 487 -21.70 -9.51 15.28
N LYS A 488 -20.67 -8.67 15.41
CA LYS A 488 -19.44 -8.99 16.15
C LYS A 488 -19.72 -9.31 17.61
N GLN A 489 -20.53 -8.49 18.28
CA GLN A 489 -20.91 -8.72 19.67
C GLN A 489 -21.64 -10.06 19.86
N TRP A 490 -22.48 -10.46 18.90
CA TRP A 490 -23.18 -11.74 18.97
C TRP A 490 -22.29 -12.93 18.61
N GLU A 491 -21.30 -12.75 17.77
CA GLU A 491 -20.25 -13.72 17.52
C GLU A 491 -19.39 -13.94 18.76
N GLU A 492 -18.89 -12.86 19.39
CA GLU A 492 -18.13 -12.92 20.64
C GLU A 492 -18.93 -13.58 21.78
N SER A 493 -20.24 -13.35 21.80
CA SER A 493 -21.15 -13.95 22.77
C SER A 493 -21.56 -15.38 22.42
N GLY A 494 -21.09 -15.95 21.29
CA GLY A 494 -21.32 -17.34 20.88
C GLY A 494 -22.74 -17.61 20.41
N TRP A 495 -23.47 -16.63 19.88
CA TRP A 495 -24.80 -16.83 19.29
C TRP A 495 -24.73 -17.15 17.80
N ILE A 496 -23.81 -16.54 17.10
CA ILE A 496 -23.60 -16.71 15.66
C ILE A 496 -22.12 -16.94 15.36
N GLU A 497 -21.83 -17.57 14.25
CA GLU A 497 -20.51 -17.61 13.62
C GLU A 497 -20.56 -16.75 12.36
N LEU A 498 -19.65 -15.78 12.21
CA LEU A 498 -19.58 -14.94 11.03
C LEU A 498 -18.53 -15.50 10.07
N LEU A 499 -18.92 -15.66 8.82
CA LEU A 499 -18.03 -15.93 7.71
C LEU A 499 -17.90 -14.65 6.88
N ASN A 500 -16.78 -13.97 7.03
CA ASN A 500 -16.45 -12.82 6.21
C ASN A 500 -16.27 -13.25 4.75
N ALA A 501 -16.56 -12.36 3.81
CA ALA A 501 -16.36 -12.60 2.38
C ALA A 501 -14.94 -13.05 2.03
N ASP A 502 -13.94 -12.58 2.78
CA ASP A 502 -12.53 -12.96 2.64
C ASP A 502 -12.25 -14.44 3.02
N GLN A 503 -13.16 -15.11 3.69
CA GLN A 503 -13.00 -16.50 4.12
C GLN A 503 -13.68 -17.51 3.20
N GLN A 504 -14.46 -17.04 2.22
CA GLN A 504 -15.05 -17.86 1.18
C GLN A 504 -14.60 -17.39 -0.18
N VAL A 505 -14.25 -18.34 -1.04
CA VAL A 505 -13.95 -18.08 -2.45
C VAL A 505 -14.86 -18.97 -3.30
N SER A 506 -15.41 -18.38 -4.37
CA SER A 506 -16.05 -19.14 -5.43
C SER A 506 -15.01 -19.46 -6.48
N LEU A 507 -14.82 -20.72 -6.80
CA LEU A 507 -13.82 -21.13 -7.77
C LEU A 507 -14.32 -22.30 -8.64
N SER A 508 -13.72 -22.45 -9.82
CA SER A 508 -13.92 -23.58 -10.73
C SER A 508 -12.56 -24.20 -11.10
N PHE A 509 -12.60 -25.40 -11.64
CA PHE A 509 -11.47 -26.06 -12.27
C PHE A 509 -11.73 -26.09 -13.79
N PRO A 510 -11.24 -25.13 -14.57
CA PRO A 510 -11.51 -25.03 -16.01
C PRO A 510 -10.95 -26.22 -16.79
N GLU A 511 -9.88 -26.81 -16.28
CA GLU A 511 -9.27 -28.03 -16.82
C GLU A 511 -9.38 -29.18 -15.82
N ALA A 512 -8.93 -30.37 -16.24
CA ALA A 512 -8.88 -31.54 -15.39
C ALA A 512 -8.04 -31.29 -14.12
N ARG A 513 -8.64 -31.49 -12.93
CA ARG A 513 -7.94 -31.33 -11.66
C ARG A 513 -6.63 -32.11 -11.63
N PRO A 514 -5.47 -31.47 -11.42
CA PRO A 514 -4.19 -32.19 -11.33
C PRO A 514 -4.06 -32.96 -10.02
N SER A 515 -3.22 -34.00 -10.04
CA SER A 515 -2.81 -34.67 -8.80
C SER A 515 -1.99 -33.72 -7.92
N ALA A 516 -2.40 -33.52 -6.67
CA ALA A 516 -1.69 -32.66 -5.74
C ALA A 516 -0.27 -33.17 -5.45
N THR A 517 -0.04 -34.48 -5.46
CA THR A 517 1.26 -35.10 -5.17
C THR A 517 2.31 -34.70 -6.20
N ASN A 518 1.95 -34.69 -7.49
CA ASN A 518 2.85 -34.42 -8.61
C ASN A 518 2.76 -32.97 -9.11
N PHE A 519 1.91 -32.15 -8.51
CA PHE A 519 1.72 -30.78 -8.92
C PHE A 519 3.01 -29.95 -8.71
N THR A 520 3.36 -29.19 -9.73
CA THR A 520 4.47 -28.21 -9.70
C THR A 520 3.97 -26.83 -10.08
N LEU A 521 4.54 -25.81 -9.50
CA LEU A 521 4.29 -24.42 -9.89
C LEU A 521 5.39 -23.95 -10.86
N PRO A 522 5.05 -23.09 -11.84
CA PRO A 522 6.04 -22.32 -12.58
C PRO A 522 6.98 -21.57 -11.63
N SER A 523 8.28 -21.50 -11.98
CA SER A 523 9.30 -20.91 -11.09
C SER A 523 9.03 -19.45 -10.74
N ASP A 524 8.53 -18.68 -11.71
CA ASP A 524 8.18 -17.27 -11.60
C ASP A 524 7.05 -17.00 -10.60
N LEU A 525 6.19 -17.98 -10.33
CA LEU A 525 5.09 -17.82 -9.38
C LEU A 525 5.50 -17.98 -7.91
N LEU A 526 6.51 -18.77 -7.61
CA LEU A 526 6.91 -19.03 -6.22
C LEU A 526 8.41 -18.91 -5.97
N SER A 527 9.26 -19.73 -6.64
CA SER A 527 10.70 -19.78 -6.32
C SER A 527 11.39 -18.44 -6.58
N ASP A 528 11.08 -17.78 -7.69
CA ASP A 528 11.68 -16.51 -8.05
C ASP A 528 11.23 -15.39 -7.11
N ARG A 529 9.95 -15.41 -6.68
CA ARG A 529 9.42 -14.47 -5.68
C ARG A 529 10.04 -14.64 -4.30
N VAL A 530 10.27 -15.88 -3.89
CA VAL A 530 10.99 -16.18 -2.64
C VAL A 530 12.42 -15.65 -2.70
N LYS A 531 13.10 -15.86 -3.84
CA LYS A 531 14.46 -15.34 -4.07
C LYS A 531 14.47 -13.82 -3.97
N GLU A 532 13.57 -13.16 -4.65
CA GLU A 532 13.47 -11.70 -4.67
C GLU A 532 13.15 -11.11 -3.28
N SER A 533 12.21 -11.71 -2.53
CA SER A 533 11.93 -11.30 -1.15
C SER A 533 13.18 -11.36 -0.28
N LYS A 534 14.02 -12.38 -0.47
CA LYS A 534 15.30 -12.51 0.23
C LYS A 534 16.32 -11.45 -0.21
N GLU A 535 16.39 -11.14 -1.50
CA GLU A 535 17.27 -10.09 -2.03
C GLU A 535 16.89 -8.71 -1.49
N ARG A 536 15.59 -8.38 -1.48
CA ARG A 536 15.07 -7.14 -0.86
C ARG A 536 15.41 -7.06 0.63
N TRP A 537 15.20 -8.16 1.34
CA TRP A 537 15.57 -8.23 2.75
C TRP A 537 17.07 -8.00 2.96
N LYS A 538 17.90 -8.66 2.18
CA LYS A 538 19.36 -8.48 2.23
C LYS A 538 19.75 -7.00 2.01
N ALA A 539 19.10 -6.33 1.06
CA ALA A 539 19.33 -4.90 0.82
C ALA A 539 18.90 -4.03 2.02
N MET A 540 17.75 -4.33 2.63
CA MET A 540 17.33 -3.64 3.86
C MET A 540 18.27 -3.93 5.03
N GLU A 541 18.73 -5.15 5.19
CA GLU A 541 19.69 -5.54 6.22
C GLU A 541 21.04 -4.80 6.05
N GLN A 542 21.52 -4.69 4.81
CA GLN A 542 22.69 -3.87 4.48
C GLN A 542 22.44 -2.38 4.80
N TYR A 543 21.27 -1.87 4.49
CA TYR A 543 20.89 -0.49 4.82
C TYR A 543 20.87 -0.24 6.34
N LEU A 544 20.39 -1.19 7.14
CA LEU A 544 20.36 -1.08 8.61
C LEU A 544 21.76 -1.07 9.23
N SER A 545 22.69 -1.84 8.68
CA SER A 545 24.05 -2.03 9.19
C SER A 545 25.11 -1.19 8.48
N THR A 546 24.73 -0.37 7.50
CA THR A 546 25.71 0.40 6.72
C THR A 546 26.45 1.43 7.57
N THR A 547 27.73 1.60 7.26
CA THR A 547 28.57 2.71 7.72
C THR A 547 28.80 3.75 6.63
N ALA A 548 28.29 3.50 5.42
CA ALA A 548 28.31 4.42 4.29
C ALA A 548 27.05 5.30 4.28
N CYS A 549 27.07 6.38 3.48
CA CYS A 549 25.93 7.27 3.34
C CYS A 549 24.63 6.52 3.04
N ARG A 550 23.56 6.77 3.82
CA ARG A 550 22.27 6.09 3.68
C ARG A 550 21.59 6.36 2.35
N ALA A 551 21.70 7.58 1.82
CA ALA A 551 21.14 7.92 0.52
C ALA A 551 21.85 7.14 -0.60
N VAL A 552 23.18 7.06 -0.56
CA VAL A 552 23.97 6.27 -1.52
C VAL A 552 23.58 4.80 -1.48
N GLN A 553 23.34 4.25 -0.28
CA GLN A 553 22.93 2.85 -0.12
C GLN A 553 21.54 2.58 -0.76
N LEU A 554 20.59 3.52 -0.62
CA LEU A 554 19.27 3.41 -1.26
C LEU A 554 19.37 3.60 -2.78
N GLU A 555 20.16 4.56 -3.26
CA GLU A 555 20.36 4.81 -4.68
C GLU A 555 21.00 3.61 -5.38
N ALA A 556 21.95 2.93 -4.73
CA ALA A 556 22.58 1.73 -5.27
C ALA A 556 21.56 0.60 -5.55
N TRP A 557 20.50 0.48 -4.75
CA TRP A 557 19.41 -0.47 -5.01
C TRP A 557 18.66 -0.16 -6.30
N PHE A 558 18.48 1.13 -6.61
CA PHE A 558 17.81 1.56 -7.84
C PHE A 558 18.77 1.72 -9.02
N GLU A 559 20.04 1.37 -8.85
CA GLU A 559 21.08 1.50 -9.89
C GLU A 559 21.28 2.95 -10.37
N ASP A 560 20.92 3.92 -9.53
CA ASP A 560 21.05 5.36 -9.77
C ASP A 560 22.40 5.89 -9.28
N GLY A 561 23.49 5.15 -9.45
CA GLY A 561 24.77 5.35 -8.79
C GLY A 561 25.40 6.73 -8.89
N THR A 562 25.13 7.60 -7.92
CA THR A 562 26.08 8.62 -7.52
C THR A 562 26.83 8.09 -6.29
N SER A 563 28.16 8.13 -6.33
CA SER A 563 28.99 7.72 -5.17
C SER A 563 29.18 8.82 -4.13
N GLU A 564 28.58 10.00 -4.35
CA GLU A 564 28.76 11.16 -3.47
C GLU A 564 27.88 11.08 -2.22
N PRO A 565 28.45 11.28 -1.03
CA PRO A 565 27.69 11.37 0.20
C PRO A 565 26.62 12.47 0.16
N CYS A 566 25.47 12.25 0.82
CA CYS A 566 24.38 13.23 0.82
C CYS A 566 24.60 14.44 1.73
N GLY A 567 25.54 14.37 2.67
CA GLY A 567 25.87 15.42 3.63
C GLY A 567 24.85 15.64 4.78
N ILE A 568 23.69 14.95 4.77
CA ILE A 568 22.60 15.25 5.70
C ILE A 568 22.04 14.04 6.48
N CYS A 569 22.40 12.80 6.11
CA CYS A 569 21.96 11.60 6.86
C CYS A 569 22.75 11.47 8.18
N ASP A 570 22.26 10.61 9.08
CA ASP A 570 22.90 10.35 10.37
C ASP A 570 24.38 9.87 10.30
N ILE A 571 24.82 9.40 9.14
CA ILE A 571 26.20 8.99 8.90
C ILE A 571 27.05 10.14 8.35
N CYS A 572 26.50 10.94 7.42
CA CYS A 572 27.20 12.07 6.81
C CYS A 572 27.30 13.29 7.75
N ALA A 573 26.20 13.54 8.49
CA ALA A 573 26.09 14.61 9.47
C ALA A 573 25.55 13.99 10.77
N PRO A 574 26.40 13.27 11.49
CA PRO A 574 25.98 12.65 12.74
C PRO A 574 25.49 13.76 13.69
N PRO A 575 24.47 13.46 14.52
CA PRO A 575 24.07 14.38 15.58
C PRO A 575 25.30 14.74 16.43
N ALA A 576 25.34 15.93 16.97
CA ALA A 576 26.44 16.31 17.87
C ALA A 576 26.58 15.24 18.97
N PRO A 577 27.82 14.92 19.37
CA PRO A 577 28.02 13.97 20.47
C PRO A 577 27.27 14.46 21.70
N PRO A 578 26.64 13.56 22.45
CA PRO A 578 25.83 13.93 23.59
C PRO A 578 26.66 14.72 24.62
N LEU A 579 26.06 15.74 25.17
CA LEU A 579 26.65 16.50 26.27
C LEU A 579 26.79 15.62 27.50
N GLU A 580 27.71 15.97 28.39
CA GLU A 580 27.92 15.23 29.65
C GLU A 580 26.62 15.07 30.45
N GLN A 581 25.80 16.12 30.50
CA GLN A 581 24.51 16.08 31.19
C GLN A 581 23.53 15.08 30.55
N GLU A 582 23.47 15.00 29.23
CA GLU A 582 22.61 14.03 28.54
C GLU A 582 23.03 12.59 28.83
N ILE A 583 24.35 12.34 28.92
CA ILE A 583 24.88 11.01 29.29
C ILE A 583 24.47 10.66 30.73
N LEU A 584 24.56 11.61 31.66
CA LEU A 584 24.13 11.44 33.06
C LEU A 584 22.62 11.23 33.18
N ASP A 585 21.82 11.94 32.38
CA ASP A 585 20.36 11.78 32.33
C ASP A 585 19.98 10.40 31.76
N TRP A 586 20.72 9.88 30.78
CA TRP A 586 20.52 8.52 30.28
C TRP A 586 20.86 7.43 31.29
N ILE A 587 21.90 7.66 32.10
CA ILE A 587 22.28 6.75 33.19
C ILE A 587 21.17 6.72 34.25
N GLY A 588 20.57 7.89 34.58
CA GLY A 588 19.49 7.98 35.55
C GLY A 588 19.83 7.29 36.88
N PRO A 589 18.94 6.42 37.42
CA PRO A 589 19.23 5.63 38.63
C PRO A 589 20.20 4.48 38.39
N GLY A 590 20.55 4.18 37.16
CA GLY A 590 21.42 3.11 36.68
C GLY A 590 20.92 2.49 35.40
N ILE A 591 21.83 2.17 34.49
CA ILE A 591 21.54 1.58 33.18
C ILE A 591 22.51 0.44 32.87
N SER A 592 22.05 -0.61 32.18
CA SER A 592 22.97 -1.65 31.71
C SER A 592 23.90 -1.10 30.62
N ALA A 593 25.12 -1.62 30.52
CA ALA A 593 26.08 -1.26 29.48
C ALA A 593 25.49 -1.51 28.07
N LEU A 594 24.68 -2.56 27.92
CA LEU A 594 24.04 -2.91 26.66
C LEU A 594 22.98 -1.88 26.29
N ASP A 595 22.09 -1.50 27.21
CA ASP A 595 21.05 -0.51 26.98
C ASP A 595 21.64 0.87 26.74
N LEU A 596 22.68 1.25 27.48
CA LEU A 596 23.39 2.50 27.25
C LEU A 596 24.02 2.52 25.84
N LYS A 597 24.66 1.44 25.43
CA LYS A 597 25.23 1.29 24.09
C LYS A 597 24.16 1.41 22.99
N GLN A 598 22.96 0.89 23.22
CA GLN A 598 21.85 0.98 22.26
C GLN A 598 21.29 2.42 22.14
N ARG A 599 21.38 3.22 23.19
CA ARG A 599 20.95 4.64 23.17
C ARG A 599 21.93 5.55 22.42
N ILE A 600 23.18 5.14 22.31
CA ILE A 600 24.24 5.94 21.70
C ILE A 600 24.30 5.63 20.19
N PRO A 601 24.23 6.63 19.29
CA PRO A 601 24.51 6.42 17.88
C PRO A 601 25.89 5.77 17.70
N MET A 602 26.00 4.75 16.83
CA MET A 602 27.24 3.98 16.63
C MET A 602 28.46 4.87 16.37
N VAL A 603 28.25 5.97 15.64
CA VAL A 603 29.28 6.96 15.32
C VAL A 603 29.89 7.67 16.56
N HIS A 604 29.18 7.66 17.69
CA HIS A 604 29.61 8.29 18.94
C HIS A 604 30.08 7.30 20.00
N HIS A 605 30.10 5.99 19.69
CA HIS A 605 30.47 4.97 20.68
C HIS A 605 31.85 5.22 21.30
N ASP A 606 32.82 5.60 20.49
CA ASP A 606 34.18 5.87 21.00
C ASP A 606 34.24 7.14 21.83
N VAL A 607 33.60 8.21 21.38
CA VAL A 607 33.54 9.51 22.10
C VAL A 607 32.79 9.35 23.42
N VAL A 608 31.67 8.61 23.43
CA VAL A 608 30.91 8.39 24.66
C VAL A 608 31.66 7.46 25.61
N ARG A 609 32.37 6.44 25.10
CA ARG A 609 33.22 5.61 25.94
C ARG A 609 34.29 6.45 26.65
N GLU A 610 34.99 7.31 25.92
CA GLU A 610 35.98 8.23 26.49
C GLU A 610 35.34 9.15 27.55
N ARG A 611 34.17 9.71 27.26
CA ARG A 611 33.43 10.53 28.23
C ARG A 611 32.94 9.77 29.46
N LEU A 612 32.56 8.50 29.32
CA LEU A 612 32.21 7.65 30.45
C LEU A 612 33.43 7.35 31.33
N GLU A 613 34.60 7.17 30.74
CA GLU A 613 35.85 7.02 31.48
C GLU A 613 36.23 8.30 32.23
N ASP A 614 36.04 9.48 31.59
CA ASP A 614 36.22 10.78 32.23
C ASP A 614 35.26 10.97 33.40
N LEU A 615 33.96 10.71 33.20
CA LEU A 615 32.94 10.79 34.27
C LEU A 615 33.25 9.85 35.43
N ARG A 616 33.78 8.66 35.14
CA ARG A 616 34.25 7.72 36.16
C ARG A 616 35.45 8.27 36.92
N SER A 617 36.44 8.80 36.21
CA SER A 617 37.64 9.40 36.84
C SER A 617 37.28 10.60 37.71
N GLN A 618 36.28 11.41 37.31
CA GLN A 618 35.73 12.52 38.11
C GLN A 618 34.83 12.06 39.26
N GLY A 619 34.60 10.75 39.39
CA GLY A 619 33.76 10.22 40.48
C GLY A 619 32.27 10.49 40.32
N LYS A 620 31.78 10.85 39.13
CA LYS A 620 30.37 11.12 38.84
C LYS A 620 29.55 9.87 38.58
N ILE A 621 30.20 8.82 38.06
CA ILE A 621 29.60 7.51 37.81
C ILE A 621 30.46 6.38 38.33
N GLU A 622 29.87 5.22 38.56
CA GLU A 622 30.55 3.99 38.90
C GLU A 622 29.99 2.82 38.12
N TRP A 623 30.83 1.83 37.86
CA TRP A 623 30.43 0.54 37.27
C TRP A 623 30.24 -0.48 38.38
N ARG A 624 29.07 -1.16 38.35
CA ARG A 624 28.80 -2.32 39.19
C ARG A 624 28.39 -3.45 38.26
N ASP A 625 29.27 -4.42 38.08
CA ASP A 625 29.14 -5.48 37.08
C ASP A 625 28.94 -4.91 35.67
N ALA A 626 27.84 -5.25 35.03
CA ALA A 626 27.48 -4.75 33.70
C ALA A 626 26.61 -3.48 33.70
N TRP A 627 26.48 -2.79 34.85
CA TRP A 627 25.63 -1.60 35.03
C TRP A 627 26.44 -0.35 35.33
N VAL A 628 26.01 0.77 34.77
CA VAL A 628 26.55 2.11 35.07
C VAL A 628 25.57 2.81 36.02
N HIS A 629 26.06 3.31 37.13
CA HIS A 629 25.27 4.04 38.11
C HIS A 629 25.85 5.43 38.33
N PRO A 630 25.02 6.44 38.63
CA PRO A 630 25.53 7.72 39.12
C PRO A 630 26.09 7.52 40.52
N LYS A 631 27.22 8.13 40.78
CA LYS A 631 27.79 8.14 42.13
C LYS A 631 27.20 9.34 42.86
N ARG A 632 26.54 9.09 43.96
CA ARG A 632 25.94 10.14 44.82
C ARG A 632 26.97 10.99 45.49
#